data_f7b53ff9bba2108376de3f2a886a6868
#
_entry.id   f7b53ff9bba2108376de3f2a886a6868
#
_cell.length_a   1.000
_cell.length_b   1.000
_cell.length_c   1.000
_cell.angle_alpha   90.00
_cell.angle_beta   90.00
_cell.angle_gamma   90.00
#
_symmetry.space_group_name_H-M   'P 1'
#
loop_
_entity.id
_entity.type
_entity.pdbx_description
1 polymer ?
#
loop_
_entity_poly.entity_id
_entity_poly.type
_entity_poly.pdbx_seq_one_letter_code
_entity_poly.pdbx_strand_id
1 'polypeptide(L)'
;MSWKEKQKRNYENINKGSFSVTGEYDIPILEPVEYKYCDWIGFNYASSVKDRRGKGIHFFLEDYQFTRLWGNIDYYVPMLSSYDSIMTPDFSLYTDFPKALQIYNHYRKHWIGAYLQQKGLHVIPTICWSDRDSFHWCFDGEPTQGVVAVSSIGTQNSRKRRELFLDGYFEMMDRLEPTHVIFCGAVPEECRGDIVRIKAFSERLSLIHISEPTRPLYIS
;
A
#
# COMPACT_ATOMS: atom_id res chain seq x y z
N MET A 1 23.32 27.33 7.25
CA MET A 1 23.89 25.97 7.14
C MET A 1 22.71 25.00 7.10
N SER A 2 22.53 24.27 6.03
CA SER A 2 21.42 23.34 5.91
C SER A 2 21.60 22.14 6.85
N TRP A 3 20.51 21.51 7.25
CA TRP A 3 20.57 20.31 8.07
C TRP A 3 21.34 19.17 7.37
N LYS A 4 21.19 19.04 6.03
CA LYS A 4 21.87 18.04 5.21
C LYS A 4 23.40 18.11 5.29
N GLU A 5 23.98 19.30 5.49
CA GLU A 5 25.43 19.50 5.59
C GLU A 5 26.02 19.03 6.92
N LYS A 6 25.19 18.89 7.97
CA LYS A 6 25.65 18.48 9.32
C LYS A 6 25.53 16.99 9.58
N GLN A 7 24.70 16.28 8.84
CA GLN A 7 24.40 14.86 9.11
C GLN A 7 25.38 13.94 8.37
N LYS A 8 26.17 13.20 9.12
CA LYS A 8 27.03 12.13 8.59
C LYS A 8 26.24 10.84 8.32
N ARG A 9 25.09 10.64 8.97
CA ARG A 9 24.19 9.49 8.77
C ARG A 9 22.88 9.97 8.18
N ASN A 10 22.31 9.17 7.28
CA ASN A 10 20.99 9.46 6.77
C ASN A 10 19.93 9.23 7.87
N TYR A 11 19.31 10.33 8.29
CA TYR A 11 18.19 10.30 9.24
C TYR A 11 16.89 10.49 8.46
N GLU A 12 15.88 9.65 8.75
CA GLU A 12 14.57 9.71 8.06
C GLU A 12 14.67 9.75 6.53
N ASN A 13 15.68 9.09 5.99
CA ASN A 13 15.94 8.98 4.54
C ASN A 13 16.15 10.30 3.76
N ILE A 14 16.24 11.44 4.42
CA ILE A 14 16.27 12.78 3.81
C ILE A 14 17.41 12.96 2.79
N ASN A 15 18.53 12.25 2.98
CA ASN A 15 19.70 12.37 2.09
C ASN A 15 19.76 11.33 0.98
N LYS A 16 18.80 10.41 0.89
CA LYS A 16 18.86 9.30 -0.09
C LYS A 16 18.27 9.61 -1.44
N GLY A 17 17.32 10.52 -1.52
CA GLY A 17 16.62 10.86 -2.75
C GLY A 17 16.20 12.32 -2.80
N SER A 18 16.00 12.80 -4.02
CA SER A 18 15.34 14.07 -4.29
C SER A 18 14.20 13.78 -5.26
N PHE A 19 13.01 14.22 -4.93
CA PHE A 19 11.78 13.96 -5.68
C PHE A 19 11.09 15.27 -5.99
N SER A 20 10.32 15.32 -7.08
CA SER A 20 9.29 16.32 -7.27
C SER A 20 8.25 16.13 -6.18
N VAL A 21 7.73 17.21 -5.61
CA VAL A 21 6.79 17.21 -4.50
C VAL A 21 5.56 18.04 -4.80
N THR A 22 4.47 17.78 -4.09
CA THR A 22 3.22 18.52 -4.22
C THR A 22 2.53 18.69 -2.87
N GLY A 23 1.55 19.60 -2.82
CA GLY A 23 0.75 19.90 -1.64
C GLY A 23 1.48 20.69 -0.56
N GLU A 24 0.76 20.97 0.52
CA GLU A 24 1.27 21.74 1.68
C GLU A 24 2.42 21.04 2.41
N TYR A 25 2.47 19.72 2.32
CA TYR A 25 3.38 18.88 3.12
C TYR A 25 4.55 18.30 2.30
N ASP A 26 4.83 18.84 1.12
CA ASP A 26 5.92 18.39 0.24
C ASP A 26 5.90 16.87 0.01
N ILE A 27 4.72 16.33 -0.32
CA ILE A 27 4.54 14.90 -0.57
C ILE A 27 5.22 14.52 -1.90
N PRO A 28 6.13 13.52 -1.93
CA PRO A 28 6.75 13.05 -3.16
C PRO A 28 5.72 12.55 -4.17
N ILE A 29 5.87 12.98 -5.43
CA ILE A 29 4.97 12.58 -6.52
C ILE A 29 5.35 11.18 -7.01
N LEU A 30 4.35 10.33 -7.21
CA LEU A 30 4.48 9.03 -7.85
C LEU A 30 4.08 9.12 -9.34
N GLU A 31 4.81 8.40 -10.18
CA GLU A 31 4.47 8.28 -11.59
C GLU A 31 3.38 7.20 -11.80
N PRO A 32 2.44 7.41 -12.73
CA PRO A 32 1.44 6.40 -13.06
C PRO A 32 2.11 5.17 -13.69
N VAL A 33 1.55 4.00 -13.41
CA VAL A 33 1.97 2.74 -14.01
C VAL A 33 0.80 2.02 -14.64
N GLU A 34 1.07 1.17 -15.64
CA GLU A 34 0.08 0.34 -16.29
C GLU A 34 -0.23 -0.90 -15.45
N TYR A 35 -1.44 -1.45 -15.65
CA TYR A 35 -1.82 -2.69 -14.99
C TYR A 35 -0.97 -3.87 -15.50
N LYS A 36 -0.41 -4.63 -14.54
CA LYS A 36 0.20 -5.94 -14.79
C LYS A 36 -0.46 -6.98 -13.92
N TYR A 37 -0.86 -8.08 -14.51
CA TYR A 37 -1.34 -9.22 -13.74
C TYR A 37 -0.23 -9.78 -12.87
N CYS A 38 -0.49 -9.93 -11.57
CA CYS A 38 0.41 -10.54 -10.60
C CYS A 38 -0.35 -11.40 -9.60
N ASP A 39 0.28 -12.48 -9.16
CA ASP A 39 -0.11 -13.17 -7.94
C ASP A 39 0.42 -12.39 -6.73
N TRP A 40 -0.47 -11.81 -5.94
CA TRP A 40 -0.09 -10.92 -4.85
C TRP A 40 0.29 -11.65 -3.57
N ILE A 41 1.41 -11.24 -2.97
CA ILE A 41 1.99 -11.82 -1.76
C ILE A 41 2.21 -10.70 -0.75
N GLY A 42 1.93 -10.96 0.53
CA GLY A 42 2.27 -10.04 1.60
C GLY A 42 3.78 -9.87 1.77
N PHE A 43 4.23 -8.65 2.04
CA PHE A 43 5.64 -8.34 2.26
C PHE A 43 6.29 -9.21 3.34
N ASN A 44 5.55 -9.61 4.36
CA ASN A 44 6.02 -10.50 5.43
C ASN A 44 6.50 -11.88 4.92
N TYR A 45 6.00 -12.34 3.76
CA TYR A 45 6.41 -13.59 3.12
C TYR A 45 7.42 -13.41 1.98
N ALA A 46 7.71 -12.17 1.57
CA ALA A 46 8.52 -11.88 0.39
C ALA A 46 9.89 -12.56 0.38
N SER A 47 10.54 -12.68 1.54
CA SER A 47 11.86 -13.32 1.65
C SER A 47 11.83 -14.84 1.51
N SER A 48 10.71 -15.49 1.80
CA SER A 48 10.56 -16.95 1.80
C SER A 48 10.17 -17.53 0.43
N VAL A 49 9.69 -16.69 -0.50
CA VAL A 49 9.24 -17.12 -1.82
C VAL A 49 10.44 -17.41 -2.72
N LYS A 50 10.51 -18.64 -3.24
CA LYS A 50 11.60 -19.07 -4.13
C LYS A 50 11.40 -18.61 -5.58
N ASP A 51 10.22 -18.84 -6.16
CA ASP A 51 9.89 -18.37 -7.50
C ASP A 51 9.05 -17.07 -7.40
N ARG A 52 9.64 -15.96 -7.82
CA ARG A 52 9.07 -14.60 -7.71
C ARG A 52 8.49 -14.07 -9.01
N ARG A 53 8.67 -14.78 -10.13
CA ARG A 53 8.15 -14.39 -11.44
C ARG A 53 6.63 -14.41 -11.44
N GLY A 54 6.01 -13.43 -12.07
CA GLY A 54 4.56 -13.26 -12.11
C GLY A 54 3.95 -12.89 -10.76
N LYS A 55 4.77 -12.45 -9.78
CA LYS A 55 4.30 -12.12 -8.44
C LYS A 55 4.52 -10.66 -8.10
N GLY A 56 3.56 -10.11 -7.35
CA GLY A 56 3.62 -8.75 -6.79
C GLY A 56 3.63 -8.77 -5.26
N ILE A 57 4.15 -7.72 -4.67
CA ILE A 57 4.17 -7.50 -3.22
C ILE A 57 3.11 -6.50 -2.83
N HIS A 58 2.25 -6.86 -1.85
CA HIS A 58 1.32 -5.96 -1.21
C HIS A 58 1.69 -5.72 0.26
N PHE A 59 1.21 -4.60 0.83
CA PHE A 59 1.43 -4.19 2.22
C PHE A 59 0.12 -4.05 3.01
N PHE A 60 -0.97 -4.67 2.58
CA PHE A 60 -2.21 -4.78 3.36
C PHE A 60 -2.01 -5.72 4.54
N LEU A 61 -1.22 -5.26 5.51
CA LEU A 61 -0.72 -5.95 6.69
C LEU A 61 -0.70 -4.98 7.87
N GLU A 62 -0.51 -5.47 9.07
CA GLU A 62 -0.23 -4.62 10.23
C GLU A 62 1.09 -3.87 10.06
N ASP A 63 1.13 -2.57 10.36
CA ASP A 63 2.27 -1.68 10.12
C ASP A 63 3.60 -2.23 10.65
N TYR A 64 3.61 -2.89 11.82
CA TYR A 64 4.84 -3.44 12.41
C TYR A 64 5.53 -4.48 11.52
N GLN A 65 4.81 -5.14 10.62
CA GLN A 65 5.35 -6.16 9.73
C GLN A 65 6.23 -5.57 8.62
N PHE A 66 6.04 -4.30 8.27
CA PHE A 66 6.76 -3.63 7.19
C PHE A 66 7.45 -2.31 7.56
N THR A 67 7.26 -1.78 8.77
CA THR A 67 7.93 -0.53 9.22
C THR A 67 9.44 -0.57 9.04
N ARG A 68 10.06 -1.75 9.15
CA ARG A 68 11.49 -1.98 8.90
C ARG A 68 11.96 -1.56 7.50
N LEU A 69 11.05 -1.53 6.51
CA LEU A 69 11.37 -1.07 5.16
C LEU A 69 11.78 0.41 5.16
N TRP A 70 11.09 1.26 5.93
CA TRP A 70 11.44 2.67 6.08
C TRP A 70 12.84 2.87 6.65
N GLY A 71 13.21 2.12 7.67
CA GLY A 71 14.51 2.24 8.34
C GLY A 71 15.69 1.72 7.52
N ASN A 72 15.46 0.81 6.58
CA ASN A 72 16.55 0.15 5.84
C ASN A 72 16.17 -0.23 4.40
N ILE A 73 15.65 0.72 3.64
CA ILE A 73 15.11 0.47 2.30
C ILE A 73 16.13 -0.16 1.34
N ASP A 74 17.41 0.28 1.39
CA ASP A 74 18.45 -0.21 0.48
C ASP A 74 18.70 -1.73 0.64
N TYR A 75 18.53 -2.25 1.85
CA TYR A 75 18.64 -3.68 2.11
C TYR A 75 17.53 -4.47 1.39
N TYR A 76 16.33 -3.89 1.26
CA TYR A 76 15.19 -4.56 0.64
C TYR A 76 15.11 -4.38 -0.88
N VAL A 77 15.71 -3.35 -1.45
CA VAL A 77 15.66 -3.07 -2.91
C VAL A 77 16.03 -4.31 -3.73
N PRO A 78 17.15 -5.06 -3.48
CA PRO A 78 17.49 -6.23 -4.31
C PRO A 78 16.43 -7.33 -4.27
N MET A 79 15.79 -7.54 -3.11
CA MET A 79 14.70 -8.50 -2.97
C MET A 79 13.45 -8.01 -3.73
N LEU A 80 13.05 -6.75 -3.53
CA LEU A 80 11.88 -6.18 -4.16
C LEU A 80 12.02 -6.14 -5.68
N SER A 81 13.21 -5.83 -6.22
CA SER A 81 13.49 -5.81 -7.68
C SER A 81 13.31 -7.17 -8.36
N SER A 82 13.21 -8.26 -7.62
CA SER A 82 12.95 -9.58 -8.18
C SER A 82 11.46 -9.91 -8.34
N TYR A 83 10.57 -9.00 -7.97
CA TYR A 83 9.12 -9.09 -8.16
C TYR A 83 8.66 -8.22 -9.32
N ASP A 84 7.55 -8.59 -9.96
CA ASP A 84 7.05 -7.91 -11.15
C ASP A 84 6.37 -6.57 -10.82
N SER A 85 5.78 -6.45 -9.63
CA SER A 85 5.12 -5.24 -9.16
C SER A 85 5.20 -5.11 -7.63
N ILE A 86 5.26 -3.90 -7.14
CA ILE A 86 5.30 -3.58 -5.72
C ILE A 86 4.22 -2.54 -5.42
N MET A 87 3.37 -2.78 -4.44
CA MET A 87 2.52 -1.72 -3.90
C MET A 87 3.32 -0.82 -2.96
N THR A 88 2.91 0.43 -2.80
CA THR A 88 3.46 1.26 -1.72
C THR A 88 3.03 0.73 -0.35
N PRO A 89 3.82 0.91 0.72
CA PRO A 89 3.43 0.50 2.06
C PRO A 89 2.13 1.17 2.51
N ASP A 90 1.17 0.38 2.99
CA ASP A 90 -0.13 0.85 3.49
C ASP A 90 -0.05 1.30 4.96
N PHE A 91 0.73 2.36 5.22
CA PHE A 91 0.82 2.91 6.57
C PHE A 91 -0.54 3.44 7.03
N SER A 92 -0.95 3.02 8.22
CA SER A 92 -2.29 3.30 8.76
C SER A 92 -2.58 4.79 8.94
N LEU A 93 -3.77 5.21 8.48
CA LEU A 93 -4.34 6.55 8.65
C LEU A 93 -5.60 6.47 9.55
N TYR A 94 -5.47 5.86 10.74
CA TYR A 94 -6.62 5.75 11.65
C TYR A 94 -7.16 7.12 12.06
N THR A 95 -8.47 7.25 12.16
CA THR A 95 -9.16 8.51 12.49
C THR A 95 -8.85 9.04 13.89
N ASP A 96 -8.35 8.20 14.78
CA ASP A 96 -7.91 8.53 16.14
C ASP A 96 -6.39 8.78 16.26
N PHE A 97 -5.65 8.65 15.16
CA PHE A 97 -4.23 9.05 15.15
C PHE A 97 -4.08 10.56 15.15
N PRO A 98 -3.04 11.11 15.83
CA PRO A 98 -2.67 12.51 15.67
C PRO A 98 -2.48 12.86 14.18
N LYS A 99 -3.02 13.99 13.73
CA LYS A 99 -2.94 14.40 12.32
C LYS A 99 -1.49 14.46 11.80
N ALA A 100 -0.56 14.92 12.63
CA ALA A 100 0.86 14.91 12.27
C ALA A 100 1.40 13.51 11.95
N LEU A 101 0.95 12.47 12.68
CA LEU A 101 1.34 11.09 12.40
C LEU A 101 0.70 10.58 11.12
N GLN A 102 -0.55 10.92 10.83
CA GLN A 102 -1.22 10.56 9.58
C GLN A 102 -0.49 11.16 8.37
N ILE A 103 -0.16 12.46 8.42
CA ILE A 103 0.59 13.15 7.36
C ILE A 103 1.99 12.52 7.20
N TYR A 104 2.68 12.21 8.29
CA TYR A 104 3.98 11.54 8.25
C TYR A 104 3.88 10.13 7.64
N ASN A 105 2.82 9.38 7.93
CA ASN A 105 2.57 8.07 7.33
C ASN A 105 2.36 8.19 5.81
N HIS A 106 1.59 9.18 5.37
CA HIS A 106 1.39 9.48 3.95
C HIS A 106 2.72 9.88 3.28
N TYR A 107 3.49 10.79 3.88
CA TYR A 107 4.80 11.20 3.39
C TYR A 107 5.75 10.00 3.20
N ARG A 108 5.94 9.16 4.22
CA ARG A 108 6.88 8.03 4.13
C ARG A 108 6.42 6.95 3.15
N LYS A 109 5.11 6.75 2.96
CA LYS A 109 4.55 5.90 1.91
C LYS A 109 5.00 6.38 0.54
N HIS A 110 4.78 7.65 0.26
CA HIS A 110 5.16 8.29 -1.00
C HIS A 110 6.66 8.31 -1.23
N TRP A 111 7.42 8.63 -0.19
CA TRP A 111 8.88 8.62 -0.26
C TRP A 111 9.41 7.22 -0.66
N ILE A 112 8.90 6.15 -0.06
CA ILE A 112 9.28 4.78 -0.41
C ILE A 112 8.90 4.48 -1.86
N GLY A 113 7.69 4.82 -2.27
CA GLY A 113 7.20 4.61 -3.64
C GLY A 113 8.09 5.30 -4.67
N ALA A 114 8.34 6.60 -4.51
CA ALA A 114 9.18 7.39 -5.40
C ALA A 114 10.63 6.88 -5.45
N TYR A 115 11.17 6.48 -4.30
CA TYR A 115 12.51 5.89 -4.23
C TYR A 115 12.61 4.57 -5.01
N LEU A 116 11.62 3.69 -4.87
CA LEU A 116 11.56 2.43 -5.62
C LEU A 116 11.36 2.67 -7.12
N GLN A 117 10.54 3.66 -7.51
CA GLN A 117 10.40 4.06 -8.92
C GLN A 117 11.72 4.59 -9.50
N GLN A 118 12.50 5.39 -8.76
CA GLN A 118 13.85 5.82 -9.17
C GLN A 118 14.83 4.65 -9.35
N LYS A 119 14.58 3.52 -8.67
CA LYS A 119 15.36 2.27 -8.88
C LYS A 119 14.84 1.42 -10.04
N GLY A 120 13.85 1.91 -10.79
CA GLY A 120 13.27 1.23 -11.95
C GLY A 120 12.25 0.15 -11.60
N LEU A 121 11.73 0.11 -10.38
CA LEU A 121 10.70 -0.85 -9.99
C LEU A 121 9.32 -0.36 -10.48
N HIS A 122 8.47 -1.32 -10.82
CA HIS A 122 7.07 -1.07 -11.12
C HIS A 122 6.28 -0.93 -9.81
N VAL A 123 5.92 0.31 -9.46
CA VAL A 123 5.31 0.63 -8.15
C VAL A 123 3.89 1.12 -8.32
N ILE A 124 2.95 0.43 -7.67
CA ILE A 124 1.53 0.76 -7.65
C ILE A 124 1.21 1.46 -6.33
N PRO A 125 0.65 2.68 -6.36
CA PRO A 125 0.28 3.38 -5.14
C PRO A 125 -0.88 2.68 -4.42
N THR A 126 -0.76 2.56 -3.10
CA THR A 126 -1.85 2.18 -2.20
C THR A 126 -2.54 3.44 -1.73
N ILE A 127 -3.81 3.60 -2.06
CA ILE A 127 -4.59 4.78 -1.68
C ILE A 127 -5.29 4.51 -0.36
N CYS A 128 -5.10 5.40 0.59
CA CYS A 128 -5.76 5.36 1.89
C CYS A 128 -6.11 6.77 2.38
N TRP A 129 -7.12 6.86 3.20
CA TRP A 129 -7.62 8.09 3.80
C TRP A 129 -8.08 7.84 5.23
N SER A 130 -8.23 8.90 6.01
CA SER A 130 -8.71 8.89 7.38
C SER A 130 -10.17 9.34 7.44
N ASP A 131 -10.41 10.59 7.73
CA ASP A 131 -11.71 11.27 7.69
C ASP A 131 -11.80 12.19 6.46
N ARG A 132 -12.93 12.92 6.33
CA ARG A 132 -13.12 13.87 5.21
C ARG A 132 -12.10 15.02 5.22
N ASP A 133 -11.59 15.40 6.39
CA ASP A 133 -10.54 16.43 6.47
C ASP A 133 -9.24 15.95 5.84
N SER A 134 -8.98 14.64 5.85
CA SER A 134 -7.79 14.08 5.22
C SER A 134 -7.80 14.21 3.69
N PHE A 135 -8.96 14.39 3.05
CA PHE A 135 -9.08 14.55 1.59
C PHE A 135 -8.35 15.79 1.05
N HIS A 136 -8.02 16.74 1.91
CA HIS A 136 -7.23 17.93 1.54
C HIS A 136 -5.76 17.61 1.26
N TRP A 137 -5.27 16.44 1.69
CA TRP A 137 -3.85 16.09 1.56
C TRP A 137 -3.57 14.62 1.24
N CYS A 138 -4.49 13.68 1.54
CA CYS A 138 -4.22 12.24 1.38
C CYS A 138 -4.18 11.77 -0.10
N PHE A 139 -4.50 12.63 -1.03
CA PHE A 139 -4.35 12.43 -2.47
C PHE A 139 -3.17 13.21 -3.08
N ASP A 140 -2.46 14.00 -2.27
CA ASP A 140 -1.26 14.68 -2.73
C ASP A 140 -0.19 13.65 -3.12
N GLY A 141 0.46 13.88 -4.27
CA GLY A 141 1.50 13.00 -4.79
C GLY A 141 0.99 11.71 -5.45
N GLU A 142 -0.30 11.41 -5.39
CA GLU A 142 -0.88 10.26 -6.09
C GLU A 142 -0.97 10.51 -7.60
N PRO A 143 -0.67 9.51 -8.44
CA PRO A 143 -0.75 9.65 -9.88
C PRO A 143 -2.21 9.60 -10.37
N THR A 144 -2.49 10.31 -11.46
CA THR A 144 -3.76 10.21 -12.19
C THR A 144 -3.64 9.21 -13.35
N GLN A 145 -4.77 8.60 -13.74
CA GLN A 145 -4.89 7.72 -14.91
C GLN A 145 -3.93 6.51 -14.91
N GLY A 146 -3.52 6.08 -13.72
CA GLY A 146 -2.71 4.89 -13.49
C GLY A 146 -3.48 3.80 -12.77
N VAL A 147 -2.77 2.72 -12.41
CA VAL A 147 -3.29 1.68 -11.52
C VAL A 147 -3.12 2.11 -10.08
N VAL A 148 -4.14 1.88 -9.27
CA VAL A 148 -4.09 2.11 -7.82
C VAL A 148 -4.49 0.86 -7.06
N ALA A 149 -4.13 0.79 -5.79
CA ALA A 149 -4.55 -0.28 -4.89
C ALA A 149 -5.29 0.30 -3.68
N VAL A 150 -6.34 -0.36 -3.21
CA VAL A 150 -7.16 0.06 -2.07
C VAL A 150 -7.58 -1.14 -1.22
N SER A 151 -7.82 -0.93 0.07
CA SER A 151 -8.31 -1.97 0.97
C SER A 151 -9.58 -1.56 1.68
N SER A 152 -10.56 -2.46 1.71
CA SER A 152 -11.77 -2.32 2.53
C SER A 152 -11.69 -3.05 3.87
N ILE A 153 -10.56 -3.65 4.20
CA ILE A 153 -10.39 -4.41 5.44
C ILE A 153 -10.65 -3.50 6.65
N GLY A 154 -11.50 -3.95 7.57
CA GLY A 154 -11.85 -3.20 8.78
C GLY A 154 -12.86 -2.06 8.58
N THR A 155 -13.25 -1.73 7.34
CA THR A 155 -14.16 -0.63 7.05
C THR A 155 -15.63 -1.06 6.94
N GLN A 156 -15.92 -2.35 6.73
CA GLN A 156 -17.27 -2.86 6.45
C GLN A 156 -18.04 -3.30 7.71
N ASN A 157 -17.48 -3.16 8.90
CA ASN A 157 -18.03 -3.68 10.15
C ASN A 157 -18.98 -2.71 10.89
N SER A 158 -19.16 -1.49 10.39
CA SER A 158 -20.16 -0.53 10.85
C SER A 158 -20.61 0.40 9.74
N ARG A 159 -21.86 0.88 9.82
CA ARG A 159 -22.42 1.82 8.85
C ARG A 159 -21.54 3.07 8.69
N LYS A 160 -21.10 3.68 9.79
CA LYS A 160 -20.26 4.89 9.77
C LYS A 160 -18.93 4.66 9.06
N ARG A 161 -18.25 3.52 9.32
CA ARG A 161 -16.97 3.20 8.67
C ARG A 161 -17.16 2.94 7.20
N ARG A 162 -18.25 2.24 6.83
CA ARG A 162 -18.58 1.98 5.44
C ARG A 162 -18.88 3.25 4.67
N GLU A 163 -19.67 4.16 5.23
CA GLU A 163 -19.97 5.46 4.64
C GLU A 163 -18.68 6.27 4.40
N LEU A 164 -17.80 6.35 5.41
CA LEU A 164 -16.52 7.04 5.28
C LEU A 164 -15.60 6.40 4.22
N PHE A 165 -15.61 5.07 4.14
CA PHE A 165 -14.87 4.35 3.10
C PHE A 165 -15.39 4.72 1.71
N LEU A 166 -16.70 4.71 1.51
CA LEU A 166 -17.33 5.05 0.22
C LEU A 166 -17.09 6.50 -0.17
N ASP A 167 -17.19 7.43 0.79
CA ASP A 167 -16.88 8.85 0.54
C ASP A 167 -15.45 9.00 -0.04
N GLY A 168 -14.45 8.39 0.61
CA GLY A 168 -13.08 8.47 0.13
C GLY A 168 -12.84 7.68 -1.16
N TYR A 169 -13.55 6.57 -1.36
CA TYR A 169 -13.47 5.82 -2.62
C TYR A 169 -13.96 6.65 -3.81
N PHE A 170 -15.09 7.33 -3.67
CA PHE A 170 -15.61 8.20 -4.73
C PHE A 170 -14.70 9.41 -4.96
N GLU A 171 -14.18 10.02 -3.91
CA GLU A 171 -13.19 11.10 -4.00
C GLU A 171 -11.91 10.66 -4.74
N MET A 172 -11.42 9.44 -4.44
CA MET A 172 -10.31 8.82 -5.17
C MET A 172 -10.63 8.64 -6.66
N MET A 173 -11.80 8.10 -6.98
CA MET A 173 -12.22 7.88 -8.37
C MET A 173 -12.31 9.18 -9.16
N ASP A 174 -12.86 10.22 -8.53
CA ASP A 174 -13.04 11.55 -9.15
C ASP A 174 -11.71 12.26 -9.37
N ARG A 175 -10.80 12.22 -8.40
CA ARG A 175 -9.52 12.92 -8.49
C ARG A 175 -8.47 12.21 -9.32
N LEU A 176 -8.40 10.89 -9.18
CA LEU A 176 -7.29 10.11 -9.77
C LEU A 176 -7.66 9.47 -11.10
N GLU A 177 -8.95 9.30 -11.40
CA GLU A 177 -9.43 8.64 -12.63
C GLU A 177 -8.67 7.35 -12.95
N PRO A 178 -8.54 6.40 -11.98
CA PRO A 178 -7.65 5.25 -12.14
C PRO A 178 -8.12 4.34 -13.28
N THR A 179 -7.17 3.81 -14.04
CA THR A 179 -7.46 2.84 -15.11
C THR A 179 -7.89 1.48 -14.55
N HIS A 180 -7.29 1.07 -13.42
CA HIS A 180 -7.63 -0.15 -12.69
C HIS A 180 -7.53 0.11 -11.19
N VAL A 181 -8.39 -0.55 -10.43
CA VAL A 181 -8.34 -0.54 -8.96
C VAL A 181 -8.08 -1.96 -8.45
N ILE A 182 -6.88 -2.21 -7.90
CA ILE A 182 -6.59 -3.47 -7.21
C ILE A 182 -7.21 -3.40 -5.82
N PHE A 183 -8.20 -4.24 -5.57
CA PHE A 183 -9.03 -4.14 -4.39
C PHE A 183 -8.76 -5.30 -3.41
N CYS A 184 -8.30 -4.98 -2.20
CA CYS A 184 -8.07 -5.96 -1.14
C CYS A 184 -9.27 -6.03 -0.19
N GLY A 185 -9.85 -7.22 -0.03
CA GLY A 185 -11.01 -7.48 0.81
C GLY A 185 -12.33 -7.50 0.05
N ALA A 186 -13.43 -7.25 0.77
CA ALA A 186 -14.77 -7.23 0.20
C ALA A 186 -15.02 -5.94 -0.58
N VAL A 187 -15.47 -6.07 -1.83
CA VAL A 187 -15.82 -4.91 -2.67
C VAL A 187 -17.27 -4.51 -2.37
N PRO A 188 -17.53 -3.30 -1.84
CA PRO A 188 -18.89 -2.78 -1.71
C PRO A 188 -19.59 -2.66 -3.07
N GLU A 189 -20.90 -2.92 -3.10
CA GLU A 189 -21.70 -2.89 -4.34
C GLU A 189 -21.72 -1.54 -5.02
N GLU A 190 -21.50 -0.46 -4.28
CA GLU A 190 -21.45 0.91 -4.80
C GLU A 190 -20.15 1.24 -5.51
N CYS A 191 -19.06 0.51 -5.24
CA CYS A 191 -17.78 0.74 -5.90
C CYS A 191 -17.89 0.47 -7.40
N ARG A 192 -17.33 1.38 -8.20
CA ARG A 192 -17.33 1.33 -9.67
C ARG A 192 -15.89 1.44 -10.16
N GLY A 193 -15.67 1.10 -11.42
CA GLY A 193 -14.36 1.10 -12.07
C GLY A 193 -13.96 -0.29 -12.54
N ASP A 194 -12.78 -0.40 -13.13
CA ASP A 194 -12.16 -1.70 -13.48
C ASP A 194 -11.47 -2.28 -12.25
N ILE A 195 -12.22 -3.11 -11.50
CA ILE A 195 -11.82 -3.63 -10.19
C ILE A 195 -11.21 -5.03 -10.31
N VAL A 196 -9.97 -5.15 -9.90
CA VAL A 196 -9.25 -6.43 -9.77
C VAL A 196 -9.18 -6.83 -8.30
N ARG A 197 -9.99 -7.79 -7.88
CA ARG A 197 -10.03 -8.23 -6.49
C ARG A 197 -8.86 -9.15 -6.14
N ILE A 198 -8.17 -8.83 -5.03
CA ILE A 198 -7.22 -9.73 -4.37
C ILE A 198 -7.80 -10.19 -3.03
N LYS A 199 -7.55 -11.48 -2.67
CA LYS A 199 -8.05 -12.04 -1.42
C LYS A 199 -7.23 -11.54 -0.24
N ALA A 200 -7.91 -11.10 0.83
CA ALA A 200 -7.27 -10.81 2.10
C ALA A 200 -6.62 -12.08 2.69
N PHE A 201 -5.57 -11.93 3.50
CA PHE A 201 -4.86 -13.07 4.10
C PHE A 201 -5.79 -13.96 4.94
N SER A 202 -6.73 -13.37 5.70
CA SER A 202 -7.74 -14.10 6.48
C SER A 202 -8.64 -15.00 5.62
N GLU A 203 -8.97 -14.58 4.40
CA GLU A 203 -9.75 -15.39 3.46
C GLU A 203 -8.96 -16.59 2.91
N ARG A 204 -7.62 -16.44 2.80
CA ARG A 204 -6.75 -17.54 2.36
C ARG A 204 -6.61 -18.63 3.43
N LEU A 205 -6.53 -18.24 4.71
CA LEU A 205 -6.45 -19.20 5.82
C LEU A 205 -7.73 -20.02 5.96
N SER A 206 -8.91 -19.42 5.78
CA SER A 206 -10.18 -20.15 5.86
C SER A 206 -10.31 -21.23 4.80
N LEU A 207 -9.72 -21.04 3.61
CA LEU A 207 -9.70 -22.04 2.54
C LEU A 207 -8.73 -23.20 2.82
N ILE A 208 -7.64 -22.94 3.52
CA ILE A 208 -6.67 -23.99 3.91
C ILE A 208 -7.27 -24.93 4.95
N HIS A 209 -8.05 -24.42 5.90
CA HIS A 209 -8.72 -25.24 6.91
C HIS A 209 -9.88 -26.10 6.37
N ILE A 210 -10.46 -25.74 5.23
CA ILE A 210 -11.52 -26.55 4.57
C ILE A 210 -10.92 -27.72 3.78
N SER A 211 -9.64 -27.69 3.44
CA SER A 211 -8.97 -28.70 2.61
C SER A 211 -8.14 -29.73 3.39
N GLU A 212 -8.09 -29.68 4.73
CA GLU A 212 -7.50 -30.78 5.50
C GLU A 212 -8.46 -31.98 5.54
N PRO A 213 -8.08 -33.15 4.96
CA PRO A 213 -8.87 -34.37 5.13
C PRO A 213 -8.81 -34.79 6.59
N THR A 214 -9.97 -34.96 7.21
CA THR A 214 -10.13 -35.56 8.52
C THR A 214 -9.34 -36.88 8.55
N ARG A 215 -8.24 -36.93 9.34
CA ARG A 215 -7.54 -38.17 9.63
C ARG A 215 -8.51 -39.11 10.37
N PRO A 216 -8.69 -40.33 9.91
CA PRO A 216 -9.47 -41.31 10.69
C PRO A 216 -8.76 -41.55 12.02
N LEU A 217 -9.48 -41.37 13.11
CA LEU A 217 -9.05 -41.83 14.43
C LEU A 217 -9.05 -43.36 14.41
N TYR A 218 -7.88 -43.97 14.29
CA TYR A 218 -7.73 -45.38 14.66
C TYR A 218 -7.78 -45.50 16.18
N ILE A 219 -8.91 -46.01 16.69
CA ILE A 219 -9.03 -46.51 18.05
C ILE A 219 -8.48 -47.93 18.05
N SER A 220 -7.45 -48.17 18.83
CA SER A 220 -7.03 -49.51 19.28
C SER A 220 -7.09 -49.56 20.80
#